data_21df7b62c9e2641920e09681a66ac610
#
_entry.id   21df7b62c9e2641920e09681a66ac610
#
_cell.length_a   1.000
_cell.length_b   1.000
_cell.length_c   1.000
_cell.angle_alpha   90.00
_cell.angle_beta   90.00
_cell.angle_gamma   90.00
#
_symmetry.space_group_name_H-M   'P 1'
#
loop_
_entity.id
_entity.type
_entity.pdbx_description
1 polymer ?
#
loop_
_entity_poly.entity_id
_entity_poly.type
_entity_poly.pdbx_seq_one_letter_code
_entity_poly.pdbx_strand_id
1 'polypeptide(L)' 'MPGRIQQRIEQVSVGDISQVVAGDGLSGGGSSGSVSLAVDVNELTVVTAVAGDYVAIEDVGDGSTKKALVSDIVARLG' A
#
# COMPACT_ATOMS: atom_id res chain seq x y z
N MET A 1 -46.72 4.43 8.11
CA MET A 1 -46.10 4.23 7.90
C MET A 1 -45.42 4.45 7.63
N PRO A 2 -45.30 4.42 7.73
CA PRO A 2 -44.28 4.37 7.49
C PRO A 2 -43.32 4.47 7.21
N GLY A 3 -43.06 4.35 7.28
CA GLY A 3 -41.99 4.19 6.98
C GLY A 3 -41.17 4.13 6.65
N ARG A 4 -41.36 3.91 6.65
CA ARG A 4 -40.54 3.54 6.33
C ARG A 4 -39.59 3.80 6.10
N ILE A 5 -39.58 3.95 6.41
CA ILE A 5 -38.67 4.03 6.20
C ILE A 5 -37.69 4.10 6.04
N GLN A 6 -37.69 4.03 6.24
CA GLN A 6 -36.74 3.87 6.11
C GLN A 6 -35.79 3.83 5.84
N GLN A 7 -35.89 3.70 6.06
CA GLN A 7 -35.03 3.38 5.79
C GLN A 7 -34.09 3.48 5.54
N ARG A 8 -34.15 3.47 5.84
CA ARG A 8 -33.27 3.32 5.62
C ARG A 8 -32.26 3.52 5.48
N ILE A 9 -32.21 3.63 5.85
CA ILE A 9 -31.26 3.63 5.68
C ILE A 9 -30.32 3.57 5.77
N GLU A 10 -30.37 3.33 6.01
CA GLU A 10 -29.56 2.99 5.98
C GLU A 10 -28.65 2.92 5.84
N GLN A 11 -28.68 2.82 6.08
CA GLN A 11 -27.86 2.53 5.91
C GLN A 11 -26.98 2.59 5.86
N VAL A 12 -27.39 2.46 5.97
CA VAL A 12 -26.52 2.26 5.83
C VAL A 12 -25.34 2.51 6.02
N SER A 13 -24.88 1.95 6.36
CA SER A 13 -23.62 2.33 6.64
C SER A 13 -22.72 2.19 5.56
N VAL A 14 -22.27 3.20 5.11
CA VAL A 14 -21.29 3.17 4.09
C VAL A 14 -20.05 3.79 4.63
N GLY A 15 -18.91 3.38 4.16
CA GLY A 15 -17.67 3.98 4.54
C GLY A 15 -17.52 5.34 3.90
N ASP A 16 -16.57 6.11 4.39
CA ASP A 16 -16.29 7.43 3.86
C ASP A 16 -15.42 7.38 2.62
N ILE A 17 -14.78 6.23 2.34
CA ILE A 17 -13.91 6.08 1.19
C ILE A 17 -14.74 5.75 -0.03
N SER A 18 -14.63 6.57 -1.06
CA SER A 18 -15.35 6.33 -2.31
C SER A 18 -14.45 5.73 -3.38
N GLN A 19 -13.13 5.76 -3.17
CA GLN A 19 -12.19 5.26 -4.16
C GLN A 19 -10.84 5.01 -3.51
N VAL A 20 -10.14 3.98 -3.97
CA VAL A 20 -8.75 3.73 -3.62
C VAL A 20 -7.96 3.77 -4.92
N VAL A 21 -6.97 4.64 -5.00
CA VAL A 21 -6.15 4.83 -6.19
C VAL A 21 -4.75 4.28 -5.90
N ALA A 22 -4.27 3.39 -6.79
CA ALA A 22 -2.91 2.88 -6.67
C ALA A 22 -1.94 3.96 -7.12
N GLY A 23 -0.99 4.30 -6.25
CA GLY A 23 0.06 5.24 -6.61
C GLY A 23 1.23 4.53 -7.26
N ASP A 24 2.32 5.26 -7.44
CA ASP A 24 3.53 4.71 -8.05
C ASP A 24 4.02 3.51 -7.24
N GLY A 25 4.34 2.42 -7.93
CA GLY A 25 4.84 1.22 -7.28
C GLY A 25 3.74 0.27 -6.82
N LEU A 26 2.47 0.65 -7.00
CA LEU A 26 1.33 -0.20 -6.68
C LEU A 26 0.46 -0.39 -7.90
N SER A 27 -0.22 -1.51 -7.97
CA SER A 27 -1.24 -1.75 -8.98
C SER A 27 -2.52 -2.20 -8.31
N GLY A 28 -3.64 -1.99 -8.99
CA GLY A 28 -4.96 -2.32 -8.49
C GLY A 28 -5.76 -1.09 -8.15
N GLY A 29 -6.51 -1.17 -7.07
CA GLY A 29 -7.40 -0.09 -6.68
C GLY A 29 -8.82 -0.35 -7.14
N GLY A 30 -9.72 0.55 -6.80
CA GLY A 30 -11.12 0.41 -7.19
C GLY A 30 -12.00 1.40 -6.48
N SER A 31 -13.27 1.40 -6.86
CA SER A 31 -14.23 2.38 -6.34
C SER A 31 -15.40 1.75 -5.61
N SER A 32 -15.40 0.45 -5.43
CA SER A 32 -16.48 -0.20 -4.70
C SER A 32 -16.05 -1.58 -4.24
N GLY A 33 -16.74 -2.07 -3.20
CA GLY A 33 -16.52 -3.42 -2.70
C GLY A 33 -15.13 -3.63 -2.16
N SER A 34 -14.64 -4.85 -2.29
CA SER A 34 -13.28 -5.17 -1.88
C SER A 34 -12.30 -4.67 -2.91
N VAL A 35 -11.26 -4.03 -2.43
CA VAL A 35 -10.24 -3.45 -3.30
C VAL A 35 -8.91 -4.12 -3.00
N SER A 36 -8.24 -4.59 -4.05
CA SER A 36 -6.93 -5.20 -3.93
C SER A 36 -5.86 -4.26 -4.41
N LEU A 37 -4.74 -4.25 -3.71
CA LEU A 37 -3.55 -3.51 -4.11
C LEU A 37 -2.38 -4.47 -4.09
N ALA A 38 -1.47 -4.31 -5.04
CA ALA A 38 -0.27 -5.13 -5.10
C ALA A 38 0.93 -4.25 -5.34
N VAL A 39 2.08 -4.67 -4.83
CA VAL A 39 3.35 -4.00 -5.14
C VAL A 39 3.70 -4.34 -6.58
N ASP A 40 3.99 -3.29 -7.37
CA ASP A 40 4.28 -3.45 -8.79
C ASP A 40 5.55 -2.67 -9.12
N VAL A 41 6.68 -3.32 -8.95
CA VAL A 41 7.98 -2.70 -9.17
C VAL A 41 8.22 -2.41 -10.65
N ASN A 42 7.58 -3.20 -11.53
CA ASN A 42 7.74 -3.05 -12.97
C ASN A 42 7.36 -1.67 -13.49
N GLU A 43 6.41 -1.01 -12.83
CA GLU A 43 5.95 0.28 -13.32
C GLU A 43 6.87 1.43 -12.90
N LEU A 44 7.88 1.15 -12.09
CA LEU A 44 8.77 2.20 -11.59
C LEU A 44 9.91 2.47 -12.57
N THR A 45 10.45 3.68 -12.47
CA THR A 45 11.56 4.08 -13.31
C THR A 45 12.85 3.42 -12.81
N VAL A 46 13.65 2.91 -13.74
CA VAL A 46 14.94 2.33 -13.41
C VAL A 46 15.94 3.43 -13.05
N VAL A 47 16.67 3.20 -11.96
CA VAL A 47 17.77 4.10 -11.57
C VAL A 47 18.97 3.23 -11.17
N THR A 48 20.15 3.84 -11.16
CA THR A 48 21.34 3.21 -10.59
C THR A 48 21.35 3.50 -9.10
N ALA A 49 21.33 2.45 -8.28
CA ALA A 49 21.31 2.64 -6.84
C ALA A 49 22.63 3.24 -6.36
N VAL A 50 22.53 4.11 -5.37
CA VAL A 50 23.69 4.71 -4.72
C VAL A 50 23.63 4.39 -3.22
N ALA A 51 24.75 4.59 -2.54
CA ALA A 51 24.92 4.15 -1.15
C ALA A 51 23.86 4.71 -0.21
N GLY A 52 23.37 5.91 -0.45
CA GLY A 52 22.37 6.54 0.42
C GLY A 52 20.94 6.17 0.10
N ASP A 53 20.69 5.35 -0.89
CA ASP A 53 19.34 4.89 -1.21
C ASP A 53 18.87 3.89 -0.17
N TYR A 54 17.55 3.71 -0.09
CA TYR A 54 16.95 2.80 0.88
C TYR A 54 16.28 1.63 0.19
N VAL A 55 16.26 0.50 0.88
CA VAL A 55 15.51 -0.69 0.49
C VAL A 55 14.59 -1.05 1.63
N ALA A 56 13.35 -1.44 1.31
CA ALA A 56 12.41 -1.89 2.34
C ALA A 56 12.78 -3.31 2.76
N ILE A 57 12.82 -3.54 4.06
CA ILE A 57 13.13 -4.86 4.62
C ILE A 57 12.14 -5.18 5.73
N GLU A 58 12.04 -6.46 6.06
CA GLU A 58 11.40 -6.86 7.30
C GLU A 58 12.49 -7.08 8.34
N ASP A 59 12.38 -6.38 9.45
CA ASP A 59 13.36 -6.48 10.54
C ASP A 59 13.05 -7.74 11.36
N VAL A 60 13.92 -8.72 11.29
CA VAL A 60 13.69 -9.98 11.99
C VAL A 60 13.69 -9.80 13.51
N GLY A 61 14.27 -8.71 14.01
CA GLY A 61 14.32 -8.46 15.44
C GLY A 61 12.95 -8.25 16.07
N ASP A 62 12.01 -7.62 15.34
CA ASP A 62 10.68 -7.37 15.85
C ASP A 62 9.57 -7.62 14.83
N GLY A 63 9.92 -8.10 13.66
CA GLY A 63 8.93 -8.43 12.64
C GLY A 63 8.30 -7.23 11.95
N SER A 64 8.85 -6.05 12.10
CA SER A 64 8.28 -4.85 11.49
C SER A 64 8.98 -4.53 10.17
N THR A 65 8.32 -3.72 9.35
CA THR A 65 8.87 -3.25 8.08
C THR A 65 9.70 -1.99 8.34
N LYS A 66 10.92 -2.00 7.88
CA LYS A 66 11.85 -0.88 8.05
C LYS A 66 12.59 -0.65 6.76
N LYS A 67 13.47 0.33 6.75
CA LYS A 67 14.32 0.61 5.59
C LYS A 67 15.77 0.40 5.98
N ALA A 68 16.56 -0.02 5.02
CA ALA A 68 17.99 -0.16 5.19
C ALA A 68 18.71 0.57 4.07
N LEU A 69 19.89 1.09 4.37
CA LEU A 69 20.72 1.73 3.36
C LEU A 69 21.31 0.68 2.43
N VAL A 70 21.40 1.03 1.16
CA VAL A 70 22.08 0.19 0.18
C VAL A 70 23.50 -0.10 0.61
N SER A 71 24.19 0.89 1.19
CA SER A 71 25.56 0.70 1.65
C SER A 71 25.66 -0.39 2.73
N ASP A 72 24.65 -0.50 3.61
CA ASP A 72 24.65 -1.54 4.63
C ASP A 72 24.47 -2.94 4.04
N ILE A 73 23.63 -3.05 3.00
CA ILE A 73 23.39 -4.31 2.35
C ILE A 73 24.65 -4.77 1.61
N VAL A 74 25.29 -3.86 0.89
CA VAL A 74 26.51 -4.17 0.17
C VAL A 74 27.63 -4.58 1.12
N ALA A 75 27.70 -3.95 2.29
CA ALA A 75 28.70 -4.30 3.28
C ALA A 75 28.61 -5.74 3.76
N ARG A 76 27.43 -6.35 3.66
CA ARG A 76 27.24 -7.75 4.05
C ARG A 76 27.72 -8.75 2.99
N LEU A 77 27.99 -8.27 1.79
CA LEU A 77 28.42 -9.12 0.69
C LEU A 77 29.93 -9.33 0.66
N GLY A 78 30.67 -8.45 1.35
CA GLY A 78 32.12 -8.48 1.31
C GLY A 78 32.76 -9.22 2.49
#